data_d6898863077d0f710642578a660dbb41
#
_entry.id   d6898863077d0f710642578a660dbb41
#
_cell.length_a   1.000
_cell.length_b   1.000
_cell.length_c   1.000
_cell.angle_alpha   90.00
_cell.angle_beta   90.00
_cell.angle_gamma   90.00
#
_symmetry.space_group_name_H-M   'P 1'
#
loop_
_entity.id
_entity.type
_entity.pdbx_description
1 polymer ?
#
loop_
_entity_poly.entity_id
_entity_poly.type
_entity_poly.pdbx_seq_one_letter_code
_entity_poly.pdbx_strand_id
1 'polypeptide(L)'
;MAPAAATEDMFKKNVNESIYGGKASGVPGELRGLEHLHKKYGSLPWADLVQPAIKVARYGFPVNNDTMSFMKRTYTKSENESFLVNDPAWAIDFAPSGKLVQIGEKLTRRRFADTLEAIADGGPDAFYQGPIADAMIRTLKREEGIMTTDDLKNYTVEIREPSQINYRGGKVTSGSAPSSGAVVAATLNILEGYDFLGDPSRVNDSAYYLDEAFKFSYGMRTNLGDPSYVDDMAKYQSEMYSKATGQEVRAKLEGSPLELKEYDPEGLESLDTPGTSHIVAMDSSGLAISLTTTINLNFGSQVIVPETGVIMNNEMNDFSIPGESNQFGFIPSEANFIRPGKRPLSSISTTIVEGPDGQVSLVTGSAGGSRIITATAQVVLNAIDKNMTVAEALAAPRLHDQLVPRQVTFEYAFDNSTVAYLEGIGNNVTWVAPGQSTAQALRRLMNGTFEAAGEPRQVNSGGFST
;
A
#
# COMPACT_ATOMS: atom_id res chain seq x y z
N MET A 1 -10.17 9.43 3.56
CA MET A 1 -10.72 10.07 4.78
C MET A 1 -12.21 9.76 4.85
N ALA A 2 -12.75 9.42 6.01
CA ALA A 2 -14.19 9.17 6.17
C ALA A 2 -14.99 10.45 5.92
N PRO A 3 -16.11 10.39 5.19
CA PRO A 3 -17.01 11.53 5.02
C PRO A 3 -17.60 12.02 6.37
N ALA A 4 -18.04 13.28 6.42
CA ALA A 4 -18.58 13.88 7.65
C ALA A 4 -19.85 13.17 8.18
N ALA A 5 -20.60 12.49 7.31
CA ALA A 5 -21.78 11.71 7.67
C ALA A 5 -21.48 10.26 8.09
N ALA A 6 -20.20 9.83 8.10
CA ALA A 6 -19.82 8.48 8.50
C ALA A 6 -20.07 8.24 9.99
N THR A 7 -20.50 7.03 10.32
CA THR A 7 -20.70 6.59 11.71
C THR A 7 -19.97 5.29 11.97
N GLU A 8 -19.61 5.06 13.23
CA GLU A 8 -18.87 3.86 13.63
C GLU A 8 -19.56 2.55 13.23
N ASP A 9 -20.90 2.54 13.34
CA ASP A 9 -21.72 1.34 13.14
C ASP A 9 -22.27 1.18 11.73
N MET A 10 -21.87 2.06 10.77
CA MET A 10 -22.54 2.15 9.48
C MET A 10 -22.49 0.85 8.65
N PHE A 11 -21.52 -0.01 8.89
CA PHE A 11 -21.34 -1.27 8.17
C PHE A 11 -21.70 -2.52 8.99
N LYS A 12 -22.09 -2.39 10.26
CA LYS A 12 -22.42 -3.52 11.15
C LYS A 12 -23.52 -4.44 10.59
N LYS A 13 -24.47 -3.91 9.83
CA LYS A 13 -25.59 -4.69 9.28
C LYS A 13 -25.22 -5.37 7.97
N ASN A 14 -24.26 -4.84 7.23
CA ASN A 14 -23.85 -5.35 5.94
C ASN A 14 -22.41 -4.91 5.64
N VAL A 15 -21.45 -5.77 5.94
CA VAL A 15 -20.01 -5.51 5.72
C VAL A 15 -19.69 -5.28 4.24
N ASN A 16 -20.45 -5.89 3.30
CA ASN A 16 -20.24 -5.70 1.87
C ASN A 16 -20.43 -4.24 1.42
N GLU A 17 -21.20 -3.43 2.16
CA GLU A 17 -21.34 -2.00 1.88
C GLU A 17 -20.06 -1.19 2.14
N SER A 18 -19.08 -1.75 2.89
CA SER A 18 -17.76 -1.16 3.01
C SER A 18 -16.86 -1.46 1.80
N ILE A 19 -17.22 -2.47 1.01
CA ILE A 19 -16.42 -2.94 -0.13
C ILE A 19 -16.96 -2.37 -1.45
N TYR A 20 -18.30 -2.41 -1.65
CA TYR A 20 -18.95 -2.06 -2.90
C TYR A 20 -19.94 -0.92 -2.75
N GLY A 21 -20.10 -0.14 -3.84
CA GLY A 21 -21.07 0.95 -3.90
C GLY A 21 -20.58 2.25 -3.27
N GLY A 22 -21.49 3.23 -3.19
CA GLY A 22 -21.12 4.60 -2.83
C GLY A 22 -20.71 4.78 -1.38
N LYS A 23 -21.23 3.97 -0.43
CA LYS A 23 -20.86 4.03 0.99
C LYS A 23 -19.41 3.63 1.24
N ALA A 24 -18.84 2.77 0.38
CA ALA A 24 -17.47 2.30 0.47
C ALA A 24 -16.43 3.41 0.18
N SER A 25 -16.84 4.48 -0.50
CA SER A 25 -15.92 5.52 -0.98
C SER A 25 -15.54 6.50 0.13
N GLY A 26 -14.23 6.56 0.41
CA GLY A 26 -13.63 7.61 1.22
C GLY A 26 -13.33 8.87 0.40
N VAL A 27 -13.24 10.02 1.07
CA VAL A 27 -12.90 11.31 0.43
C VAL A 27 -11.50 11.22 -0.17
N PRO A 28 -11.33 11.41 -1.51
CA PRO A 28 -10.05 11.27 -2.19
C PRO A 28 -9.07 12.36 -1.77
N GLY A 29 -7.80 12.01 -1.59
CA GLY A 29 -6.78 12.95 -1.13
C GLY A 29 -5.57 13.10 -2.06
N GLU A 30 -5.40 12.22 -3.04
CA GLU A 30 -4.20 12.13 -3.86
C GLU A 30 -3.83 13.45 -4.54
N LEU A 31 -4.78 14.10 -5.23
CA LEU A 31 -4.51 15.35 -5.94
C LEU A 31 -4.10 16.49 -5.00
N ARG A 32 -4.65 16.57 -3.79
CA ARG A 32 -4.20 17.55 -2.77
C ARG A 32 -2.79 17.23 -2.29
N GLY A 33 -2.45 15.94 -2.14
CA GLY A 33 -1.08 15.51 -1.82
C GLY A 33 -0.09 15.90 -2.91
N LEU A 34 -0.41 15.62 -4.18
CA LEU A 34 0.40 15.99 -5.34
C LEU A 34 0.53 17.51 -5.48
N GLU A 35 -0.54 18.28 -5.24
CA GLU A 35 -0.51 19.75 -5.20
C GLU A 35 0.47 20.25 -4.14
N HIS A 36 0.42 19.69 -2.92
CA HIS A 36 1.33 20.05 -1.85
C HIS A 36 2.80 19.80 -2.23
N LEU A 37 3.09 18.59 -2.77
CA LEU A 37 4.43 18.25 -3.25
C LEU A 37 4.89 19.21 -4.35
N HIS A 38 4.04 19.47 -5.33
CA HIS A 38 4.35 20.37 -6.43
C HIS A 38 4.63 21.80 -5.94
N LYS A 39 3.79 22.36 -5.06
CA LYS A 39 4.00 23.71 -4.51
C LYS A 39 5.30 23.85 -3.72
N LYS A 40 5.74 22.77 -3.06
CA LYS A 40 6.92 22.80 -2.19
C LYS A 40 8.22 22.46 -2.92
N TYR A 41 8.18 21.53 -3.88
CA TYR A 41 9.37 20.95 -4.51
C TYR A 41 9.34 20.98 -6.04
N GLY A 42 8.20 21.29 -6.65
CA GLY A 42 8.05 21.30 -8.10
C GLY A 42 8.76 22.47 -8.76
N SER A 43 9.34 22.23 -9.93
CA SER A 43 10.01 23.24 -10.76
C SER A 43 9.34 23.46 -12.12
N LEU A 44 8.58 22.49 -12.61
CA LEU A 44 7.86 22.57 -13.88
C LEU A 44 6.42 23.08 -13.65
N PRO A 45 5.79 23.72 -14.65
CA PRO A 45 4.37 24.08 -14.57
C PRO A 45 3.49 22.85 -14.31
N TRP A 46 2.47 23.01 -13.45
CA TRP A 46 1.53 21.93 -13.11
C TRP A 46 0.90 21.28 -14.35
N ALA A 47 0.43 22.10 -15.29
CA ALA A 47 -0.20 21.62 -16.51
C ALA A 47 0.72 20.70 -17.32
N ASP A 48 2.01 21.02 -17.41
CA ASP A 48 2.99 20.22 -18.16
C ASP A 48 3.18 18.83 -17.55
N LEU A 49 3.11 18.73 -16.21
CA LEU A 49 3.24 17.46 -15.50
C LEU A 49 2.04 16.53 -15.72
N VAL A 50 0.85 17.07 -15.96
CA VAL A 50 -0.37 16.29 -16.21
C VAL A 50 -0.48 15.86 -17.68
N GLN A 51 0.16 16.57 -18.62
CA GLN A 51 0.04 16.31 -20.07
C GLN A 51 0.36 14.86 -20.51
N PRO A 52 1.38 14.16 -19.97
CA PRO A 52 1.63 12.78 -20.35
C PRO A 52 0.44 11.86 -20.00
N ALA A 53 -0.17 12.03 -18.82
CA ALA A 53 -1.33 11.25 -18.38
C ALA A 53 -2.56 11.53 -19.27
N ILE A 54 -2.81 12.80 -19.63
CA ILE A 54 -3.86 13.19 -20.58
C ILE A 54 -3.68 12.44 -21.92
N LYS A 55 -2.45 12.46 -22.47
CA LYS A 55 -2.14 11.78 -23.74
C LYS A 55 -2.40 10.29 -23.65
N VAL A 56 -1.94 9.62 -22.59
CA VAL A 56 -2.16 8.18 -22.41
C VAL A 56 -3.64 7.86 -22.26
N ALA A 57 -4.39 8.61 -21.47
CA ALA A 57 -5.82 8.38 -21.31
C ALA A 57 -6.60 8.64 -22.61
N ARG A 58 -6.28 9.71 -23.34
CA ARG A 58 -6.99 10.12 -24.56
C ARG A 58 -6.70 9.22 -25.77
N TYR A 59 -5.43 8.94 -26.00
CA TYR A 59 -4.99 8.18 -27.19
C TYR A 59 -4.84 6.69 -26.91
N GLY A 60 -4.86 6.30 -25.63
CA GLY A 60 -4.82 4.94 -25.16
C GLY A 60 -3.44 4.33 -25.14
N PHE A 61 -3.39 3.15 -24.56
CA PHE A 61 -2.22 2.29 -24.47
C PHE A 61 -2.61 0.83 -24.82
N PRO A 62 -1.69 0.02 -25.31
CA PRO A 62 -1.98 -1.40 -25.56
C PRO A 62 -2.21 -2.11 -24.23
N VAL A 63 -3.29 -2.87 -24.13
CA VAL A 63 -3.55 -3.74 -22.98
C VAL A 63 -2.41 -4.73 -22.85
N ASN A 64 -1.74 -4.74 -21.71
CA ASN A 64 -0.65 -5.64 -21.39
C ASN A 64 -1.11 -6.79 -20.48
N ASN A 65 -0.20 -7.70 -20.14
CA ASN A 65 -0.50 -8.87 -19.31
C ASN A 65 -0.97 -8.48 -17.92
N ASP A 66 -0.36 -7.45 -17.30
CA ASP A 66 -0.73 -7.00 -15.94
C ASP A 66 -2.13 -6.39 -15.95
N THR A 67 -2.43 -5.50 -16.91
CA THR A 67 -3.78 -4.92 -17.08
C THR A 67 -4.82 -6.01 -17.29
N MET A 68 -4.55 -6.99 -18.17
CA MET A 68 -5.45 -8.11 -18.42
C MET A 68 -5.65 -8.96 -17.17
N SER A 69 -4.60 -9.22 -16.41
CA SER A 69 -4.70 -9.97 -15.15
C SER A 69 -5.64 -9.30 -14.16
N PHE A 70 -5.53 -7.97 -13.99
CA PHE A 70 -6.43 -7.22 -13.12
C PHE A 70 -7.88 -7.22 -13.64
N MET A 71 -8.09 -7.05 -14.94
CA MET A 71 -9.44 -7.11 -15.53
C MET A 71 -10.08 -8.50 -15.33
N LYS A 72 -9.32 -9.59 -15.46
CA LYS A 72 -9.81 -10.95 -15.22
C LYS A 72 -10.25 -11.21 -13.78
N ARG A 73 -9.74 -10.48 -12.81
CA ARG A 73 -10.18 -10.58 -11.40
C ARG A 73 -11.62 -10.10 -11.18
N THR A 74 -12.20 -9.43 -12.15
CA THR A 74 -13.61 -9.00 -12.11
C THR A 74 -14.58 -10.08 -12.61
N TYR A 75 -14.08 -11.22 -13.10
CA TYR A 75 -14.93 -12.30 -13.58
C TYR A 75 -15.51 -13.07 -12.39
N THR A 76 -16.83 -13.32 -12.42
CA THR A 76 -17.46 -14.26 -11.48
C THR A 76 -17.36 -15.69 -11.96
N LYS A 77 -17.75 -15.95 -13.23
CA LYS A 77 -17.61 -17.25 -13.90
C LYS A 77 -16.96 -17.09 -15.28
N SER A 78 -17.19 -15.95 -15.94
CA SER A 78 -16.68 -15.68 -17.30
C SER A 78 -16.54 -14.18 -17.54
N GLU A 79 -15.87 -13.80 -18.62
CA GLU A 79 -15.78 -12.42 -19.11
C GLU A 79 -17.15 -11.74 -19.22
N ASN A 80 -18.16 -12.47 -19.69
CA ASN A 80 -19.52 -11.93 -19.89
C ASN A 80 -20.25 -11.62 -18.57
N GLU A 81 -19.73 -12.04 -17.44
CA GLU A 81 -20.27 -11.73 -16.10
C GLU A 81 -19.51 -10.61 -15.40
N SER A 82 -18.49 -10.04 -16.04
CA SER A 82 -17.74 -8.90 -15.51
C SER A 82 -18.56 -7.61 -15.61
N PHE A 83 -18.56 -6.80 -14.55
CA PHE A 83 -19.14 -5.46 -14.58
C PHE A 83 -18.43 -4.55 -15.59
N LEU A 84 -17.17 -4.80 -15.93
CA LEU A 84 -16.45 -4.06 -16.97
C LEU A 84 -17.09 -4.18 -18.36
N VAL A 85 -17.90 -5.24 -18.58
CA VAL A 85 -18.65 -5.49 -19.82
C VAL A 85 -20.12 -5.12 -19.66
N ASN A 86 -20.72 -5.45 -18.51
CA ASN A 86 -22.18 -5.38 -18.34
C ASN A 86 -22.69 -4.03 -17.83
N ASP A 87 -21.87 -3.27 -17.12
CA ASP A 87 -22.21 -1.92 -16.71
C ASP A 87 -21.87 -0.94 -17.84
N PRO A 88 -22.86 -0.21 -18.40
CA PRO A 88 -22.64 0.72 -19.49
C PRO A 88 -21.60 1.81 -19.18
N ALA A 89 -21.47 2.26 -17.94
CA ALA A 89 -20.51 3.28 -17.55
C ALA A 89 -19.07 2.77 -17.59
N TRP A 90 -18.86 1.47 -17.32
CA TRP A 90 -17.57 0.80 -17.42
C TRP A 90 -17.26 0.35 -18.85
N ALA A 91 -18.26 -0.20 -19.55
CA ALA A 91 -18.12 -0.74 -20.88
C ALA A 91 -17.61 0.29 -21.92
N ILE A 92 -17.95 1.57 -21.75
CA ILE A 92 -17.43 2.67 -22.61
C ILE A 92 -15.91 2.63 -22.72
N ASP A 93 -15.20 2.35 -21.62
CA ASP A 93 -13.74 2.35 -21.60
C ASP A 93 -13.16 0.93 -21.78
N PHE A 94 -13.77 -0.10 -21.15
CA PHE A 94 -13.19 -1.45 -21.05
C PHE A 94 -13.78 -2.46 -22.04
N ALA A 95 -14.96 -2.20 -22.58
CA ALA A 95 -15.65 -3.09 -23.53
C ALA A 95 -16.40 -2.30 -24.64
N PRO A 96 -15.73 -1.37 -25.36
CA PRO A 96 -16.40 -0.46 -26.30
C PRO A 96 -17.06 -1.17 -27.49
N SER A 97 -16.66 -2.39 -27.79
CA SER A 97 -17.24 -3.25 -28.85
C SER A 97 -18.25 -4.27 -28.30
N GLY A 98 -18.65 -4.17 -27.02
CA GLY A 98 -19.48 -5.17 -26.34
C GLY A 98 -18.69 -6.39 -25.83
N LYS A 99 -17.38 -6.38 -25.96
CA LYS A 99 -16.44 -7.38 -25.44
C LYS A 99 -15.28 -6.68 -24.75
N LEU A 100 -14.75 -7.30 -23.71
CA LEU A 100 -13.58 -6.80 -23.01
C LEU A 100 -12.39 -6.63 -23.98
N VAL A 101 -11.69 -5.50 -23.87
CA VAL A 101 -10.47 -5.25 -24.65
C VAL A 101 -9.41 -6.33 -24.34
N GLN A 102 -8.78 -6.87 -25.37
CA GLN A 102 -7.82 -7.98 -25.27
C GLN A 102 -6.37 -7.48 -25.26
N ILE A 103 -5.43 -8.38 -24.89
CA ILE A 103 -3.99 -8.08 -24.92
C ILE A 103 -3.59 -7.57 -26.31
N GLY A 104 -2.89 -6.43 -26.35
CA GLY A 104 -2.48 -5.73 -27.57
C GLY A 104 -3.52 -4.79 -28.16
N GLU A 105 -4.80 -4.92 -27.80
CA GLU A 105 -5.81 -3.94 -28.16
C GLU A 105 -5.63 -2.64 -27.39
N LYS A 106 -6.12 -1.55 -27.94
CA LYS A 106 -5.98 -0.22 -27.37
C LYS A 106 -7.09 0.05 -26.36
N LEU A 107 -6.73 0.28 -25.10
CA LEU A 107 -7.62 0.80 -24.07
C LEU A 107 -7.50 2.32 -24.02
N THR A 108 -8.63 3.03 -24.12
CA THR A 108 -8.72 4.50 -23.99
C THR A 108 -9.67 4.87 -22.86
N ARG A 109 -9.38 5.99 -22.20
CA ARG A 109 -10.22 6.55 -21.15
C ARG A 109 -10.47 8.03 -21.43
N ARG A 110 -11.21 8.30 -22.51
CA ARG A 110 -11.37 9.67 -23.05
C ARG A 110 -12.03 10.62 -22.08
N ARG A 111 -13.09 10.20 -21.38
CA ARG A 111 -13.77 11.01 -20.35
C ARG A 111 -12.82 11.35 -19.21
N PHE A 112 -11.99 10.40 -18.82
CA PHE A 112 -10.95 10.63 -17.81
C PHE A 112 -9.83 11.56 -18.31
N ALA A 113 -9.50 11.51 -19.60
CA ALA A 113 -8.59 12.48 -20.20
C ALA A 113 -9.14 13.92 -20.13
N ASP A 114 -10.45 14.11 -20.37
CA ASP A 114 -11.10 15.42 -20.22
C ASP A 114 -11.08 15.90 -18.77
N THR A 115 -11.26 14.98 -17.81
CA THR A 115 -11.11 15.25 -16.38
C THR A 115 -9.68 15.69 -16.03
N LEU A 116 -8.67 14.98 -16.54
CA LEU A 116 -7.27 15.34 -16.33
C LEU A 116 -6.91 16.68 -16.98
N GLU A 117 -7.49 17.01 -18.14
CA GLU A 117 -7.31 18.30 -18.80
C GLU A 117 -7.89 19.45 -17.97
N ALA A 118 -9.10 19.26 -17.43
CA ALA A 118 -9.68 20.24 -16.50
C ALA A 118 -8.82 20.44 -15.23
N ILE A 119 -8.20 19.37 -14.72
CA ILE A 119 -7.26 19.43 -13.59
C ILE A 119 -5.94 20.12 -14.00
N ALA A 120 -5.46 19.90 -15.22
CA ALA A 120 -4.26 20.57 -15.73
C ALA A 120 -4.46 22.09 -15.83
N ASP A 121 -5.61 22.51 -16.35
CA ASP A 121 -5.94 23.92 -16.62
C ASP A 121 -6.38 24.67 -15.35
N GLY A 122 -7.25 24.04 -14.53
CA GLY A 122 -7.86 24.65 -13.35
C GLY A 122 -7.17 24.31 -12.02
N GLY A 123 -6.12 23.49 -12.06
CA GLY A 123 -5.48 22.94 -10.87
C GLY A 123 -6.36 21.89 -10.15
N PRO A 124 -5.89 21.37 -9.01
CA PRO A 124 -6.63 20.38 -8.22
C PRO A 124 -8.05 20.82 -7.80
N ASP A 125 -8.30 22.12 -7.67
CA ASP A 125 -9.63 22.62 -7.32
C ASP A 125 -10.70 22.19 -8.32
N ALA A 126 -10.36 22.03 -9.60
CA ALA A 126 -11.29 21.53 -10.62
C ALA A 126 -11.85 20.14 -10.31
N PHE A 127 -11.12 19.31 -9.54
CA PHE A 127 -11.57 18.00 -9.10
C PHE A 127 -12.45 18.07 -7.84
N TYR A 128 -12.09 18.96 -6.90
CA TYR A 128 -12.74 19.03 -5.58
C TYR A 128 -13.97 19.95 -5.56
N GLN A 129 -14.18 20.76 -6.59
CA GLN A 129 -15.28 21.73 -6.71
C GLN A 129 -15.80 21.77 -8.14
N GLY A 130 -17.05 22.22 -8.29
CA GLY A 130 -17.67 22.42 -9.62
C GLY A 130 -18.08 21.12 -10.31
N PRO A 131 -18.11 21.09 -11.67
CA PRO A 131 -18.79 20.03 -12.42
C PRO A 131 -18.30 18.61 -12.16
N ILE A 132 -16.98 18.42 -11.94
CA ILE A 132 -16.41 17.09 -11.66
C ILE A 132 -16.85 16.61 -10.28
N ALA A 133 -16.71 17.45 -9.25
CA ALA A 133 -17.17 17.14 -7.89
C ALA A 133 -18.69 16.85 -7.86
N ASP A 134 -19.48 17.67 -8.55
CA ASP A 134 -20.93 17.50 -8.63
C ASP A 134 -21.30 16.16 -9.29
N ALA A 135 -20.61 15.76 -10.36
CA ALA A 135 -20.82 14.48 -11.02
C ALA A 135 -20.48 13.30 -10.11
N MET A 136 -19.35 13.37 -9.38
CA MET A 136 -18.97 12.36 -8.39
C MET A 136 -20.04 12.21 -7.32
N ILE A 137 -20.48 13.31 -6.72
CA ILE A 137 -21.49 13.27 -5.64
C ILE A 137 -22.84 12.78 -6.14
N ARG A 138 -23.30 13.19 -7.34
CA ARG A 138 -24.52 12.64 -7.93
C ARG A 138 -24.44 11.14 -8.14
N THR A 139 -23.29 10.66 -8.64
CA THR A 139 -23.08 9.22 -8.85
C THR A 139 -23.06 8.47 -7.52
N LEU A 140 -22.27 8.93 -6.54
CA LEU A 140 -22.23 8.30 -5.23
C LEU A 140 -23.58 8.25 -4.54
N LYS A 141 -24.41 9.31 -4.65
CA LYS A 141 -25.77 9.32 -4.10
C LYS A 141 -26.68 8.28 -4.74
N ARG A 142 -26.57 8.04 -6.05
CA ARG A 142 -27.33 6.96 -6.73
C ARG A 142 -26.91 5.57 -6.22
N GLU A 143 -25.66 5.43 -5.82
CA GLU A 143 -25.05 4.22 -5.25
C GLU A 143 -25.10 4.23 -3.70
N GLU A 144 -26.08 4.93 -3.10
CA GLU A 144 -26.32 5.03 -1.65
C GLU A 144 -25.15 5.64 -0.84
N GLY A 145 -24.23 6.35 -1.49
CA GLY A 145 -23.09 7.01 -0.85
C GLY A 145 -23.50 8.18 0.04
N ILE A 146 -22.67 8.43 1.05
CA ILE A 146 -22.88 9.46 2.08
C ILE A 146 -22.00 10.70 1.90
N MET A 147 -21.03 10.66 0.98
CA MET A 147 -20.13 11.78 0.70
C MET A 147 -20.89 12.97 0.13
N THR A 148 -20.45 14.18 0.49
CA THR A 148 -21.03 15.45 0.04
C THR A 148 -19.99 16.29 -0.70
N THR A 149 -20.45 17.33 -1.39
CA THR A 149 -19.55 18.32 -2.01
C THR A 149 -18.71 19.06 -0.98
N ASP A 150 -19.21 19.25 0.25
CA ASP A 150 -18.46 19.88 1.34
C ASP A 150 -17.32 19.00 1.82
N ASP A 151 -17.49 17.67 1.84
CA ASP A 151 -16.40 16.74 2.15
C ASP A 151 -15.25 16.86 1.16
N LEU A 152 -15.54 16.98 -0.13
CA LEU A 152 -14.54 17.20 -1.17
C LEU A 152 -13.87 18.57 -1.02
N LYS A 153 -14.66 19.63 -0.93
CA LYS A 153 -14.18 21.02 -0.86
C LYS A 153 -13.28 21.27 0.35
N ASN A 154 -13.63 20.67 1.50
CA ASN A 154 -12.96 20.92 2.77
C ASN A 154 -11.80 19.94 3.04
N TYR A 155 -11.50 19.01 2.11
CA TYR A 155 -10.40 18.08 2.28
C TYR A 155 -9.06 18.82 2.33
N THR A 156 -8.25 18.49 3.34
CA THR A 156 -6.88 18.98 3.50
C THR A 156 -5.90 17.83 3.65
N VAL A 157 -4.66 18.02 3.18
CA VAL A 157 -3.57 17.07 3.43
C VAL A 157 -3.08 17.20 4.87
N GLU A 158 -2.68 16.08 5.46
CA GLU A 158 -1.98 16.06 6.74
C GLU A 158 -0.49 15.90 6.50
N ILE A 159 0.29 16.79 7.08
CA ILE A 159 1.74 16.73 7.08
C ILE A 159 2.18 16.24 8.45
N ARG A 160 2.81 15.09 8.49
CA ARG A 160 3.21 14.41 9.72
C ARG A 160 4.72 14.22 9.77
N GLU A 161 5.27 14.25 10.99
CA GLU A 161 6.64 13.84 11.21
C GLU A 161 6.80 12.35 10.88
N PRO A 162 7.81 11.97 10.10
CA PRO A 162 8.02 10.59 9.72
C PRO A 162 8.55 9.74 10.90
N SER A 163 8.33 8.45 10.85
CA SER A 163 9.00 7.48 11.69
C SER A 163 10.46 7.36 11.27
N GLN A 164 11.40 7.48 12.21
CA GLN A 164 12.82 7.44 11.92
C GLN A 164 13.57 6.53 12.90
N ILE A 165 14.44 5.70 12.38
CA ILE A 165 15.37 4.86 13.16
C ILE A 165 16.79 4.93 12.59
N ASN A 166 17.77 4.64 13.42
CA ASN A 166 19.09 4.24 12.95
C ASN A 166 19.11 2.73 12.68
N TYR A 167 19.64 2.33 11.54
CA TYR A 167 19.75 0.93 11.13
C TYR A 167 21.06 0.70 10.38
N ARG A 168 21.89 -0.23 10.83
CA ARG A 168 23.20 -0.56 10.21
C ARG A 168 24.10 0.66 9.94
N GLY A 169 24.09 1.63 10.85
CA GLY A 169 24.87 2.87 10.73
C GLY A 169 24.28 3.91 9.80
N GLY A 170 23.19 3.63 9.12
CA GLY A 170 22.40 4.56 8.32
C GLY A 170 21.14 5.02 9.05
N LYS A 171 20.33 5.83 8.38
CA LYS A 171 19.03 6.31 8.88
C LYS A 171 17.90 5.82 7.97
N VAL A 172 16.91 5.15 8.52
CA VAL A 172 15.69 4.74 7.84
C VAL A 172 14.58 5.70 8.20
N THR A 173 13.95 6.29 7.19
CA THR A 173 12.80 7.20 7.31
C THR A 173 11.62 6.58 6.61
N SER A 174 10.47 6.50 7.29
CA SER A 174 9.24 5.91 6.74
C SER A 174 8.00 6.69 7.21
N GLY A 175 6.85 6.47 6.55
CA GLY A 175 5.61 7.14 6.92
C GLY A 175 5.15 6.77 8.33
N SER A 176 4.63 7.75 9.08
CA SER A 176 4.02 7.54 10.40
C SER A 176 2.54 7.19 10.29
N ALA A 177 1.89 6.82 11.42
CA ALA A 177 0.46 6.53 11.49
C ALA A 177 -0.39 7.68 10.90
N PRO A 178 -1.49 7.36 10.23
CA PRO A 178 -2.12 6.04 10.08
C PRO A 178 -1.52 5.17 8.95
N SER A 179 -0.31 5.45 8.44
CA SER A 179 0.42 4.49 7.62
C SER A 179 1.30 3.57 8.48
N SER A 180 1.85 2.52 7.89
CA SER A 180 2.51 1.43 8.62
C SER A 180 4.04 1.46 8.53
N GLY A 181 4.65 2.62 8.24
CA GLY A 181 6.10 2.74 8.26
C GLY A 181 6.72 2.48 9.65
N ALA A 182 5.99 2.78 10.73
CA ALA A 182 6.38 2.41 12.09
C ALA A 182 6.54 0.89 12.27
N VAL A 183 5.73 0.08 11.54
CA VAL A 183 5.82 -1.39 11.59
C VAL A 183 7.10 -1.88 10.91
N VAL A 184 7.45 -1.29 9.76
CA VAL A 184 8.74 -1.57 9.10
C VAL A 184 9.91 -1.17 10.02
N ALA A 185 9.84 0.00 10.64
CA ALA A 185 10.86 0.48 11.57
C ALA A 185 11.03 -0.45 12.78
N ALA A 186 9.92 -0.93 13.38
CA ALA A 186 9.95 -1.89 14.48
C ALA A 186 10.59 -3.22 14.05
N THR A 187 10.18 -3.77 12.91
CA THR A 187 10.76 -4.99 12.33
C THR A 187 12.28 -4.85 12.17
N LEU A 188 12.74 -3.78 11.55
CA LEU A 188 14.17 -3.54 11.35
C LEU A 188 14.93 -3.39 12.68
N ASN A 189 14.35 -2.71 13.68
CA ASN A 189 14.98 -2.59 15.00
C ASN A 189 15.09 -3.90 15.77
N ILE A 190 14.10 -4.80 15.62
CA ILE A 190 14.21 -6.16 16.16
C ILE A 190 15.37 -6.90 15.47
N LEU A 191 15.46 -6.80 14.15
CA LEU A 191 16.45 -7.49 13.33
C LEU A 191 17.86 -6.94 13.51
N GLU A 192 18.03 -5.67 13.84
CA GLU A 192 19.36 -5.05 13.98
C GLU A 192 20.25 -5.70 15.04
N GLY A 193 19.66 -6.38 16.01
CA GLY A 193 20.40 -7.13 17.02
C GLY A 193 21.07 -8.41 16.53
N TYR A 194 20.88 -8.80 15.26
CA TYR A 194 21.42 -10.01 14.68
C TYR A 194 22.39 -9.68 13.54
N ASP A 195 23.69 -9.94 13.74
CA ASP A 195 24.74 -9.58 12.77
C ASP A 195 24.86 -10.59 11.62
N PHE A 196 24.17 -11.73 11.69
CA PHE A 196 24.27 -12.83 10.74
C PHE A 196 23.21 -12.83 9.62
N LEU A 197 22.35 -11.84 9.54
CA LEU A 197 21.21 -11.85 8.58
C LEU A 197 21.65 -11.91 7.10
N GLY A 198 22.88 -11.48 6.81
CA GLY A 198 23.50 -11.60 5.48
C GLY A 198 24.34 -12.87 5.28
N ASP A 199 24.50 -13.73 6.30
CA ASP A 199 25.31 -14.94 6.23
C ASP A 199 24.53 -16.10 5.58
N PRO A 200 24.99 -16.60 4.39
CA PRO A 200 24.30 -17.69 3.71
C PRO A 200 24.28 -19.01 4.53
N SER A 201 25.17 -19.19 5.48
CA SER A 201 25.18 -20.37 6.37
C SER A 201 24.13 -20.31 7.46
N ARG A 202 23.53 -19.13 7.69
CA ARG A 202 22.53 -18.85 8.73
C ARG A 202 21.15 -18.49 8.14
N VAL A 203 20.85 -18.95 6.93
CA VAL A 203 19.60 -18.59 6.23
C VAL A 203 18.35 -19.04 6.99
N ASN A 204 18.38 -20.19 7.64
CA ASN A 204 17.28 -20.71 8.44
C ASN A 204 16.99 -19.82 9.66
N ASP A 205 18.05 -19.48 10.40
CA ASP A 205 17.94 -18.55 11.54
C ASP A 205 17.43 -17.18 11.08
N SER A 206 17.98 -16.66 9.98
CA SER A 206 17.56 -15.38 9.41
C SER A 206 16.08 -15.38 9.04
N ALA A 207 15.56 -16.47 8.48
CA ALA A 207 14.14 -16.61 8.15
C ALA A 207 13.27 -16.70 9.43
N TYR A 208 13.72 -17.42 10.45
CA TYR A 208 13.03 -17.52 11.74
C TYR A 208 12.92 -16.15 12.42
N TYR A 209 14.04 -15.43 12.57
CA TYR A 209 14.00 -14.13 13.23
C TYR A 209 13.26 -13.07 12.44
N LEU A 210 13.26 -13.16 11.10
CA LEU A 210 12.46 -12.29 10.24
C LEU A 210 10.96 -12.54 10.45
N ASP A 211 10.54 -13.80 10.48
CA ASP A 211 9.15 -14.20 10.71
C ASP A 211 8.67 -13.74 12.10
N GLU A 212 9.44 -14.00 13.14
CA GLU A 212 9.13 -13.56 14.51
C GLU A 212 9.08 -12.01 14.62
N ALA A 213 10.01 -11.30 13.96
CA ALA A 213 9.99 -9.85 13.94
C ALA A 213 8.70 -9.32 13.26
N PHE A 214 8.21 -9.98 12.22
CA PHE A 214 6.94 -9.64 11.61
C PHE A 214 5.78 -9.85 12.57
N LYS A 215 5.67 -11.01 13.22
CA LYS A 215 4.59 -11.31 14.16
C LYS A 215 4.50 -10.27 15.27
N PHE A 216 5.62 -9.92 15.92
CA PHE A 216 5.63 -8.88 16.94
C PHE A 216 5.24 -7.51 16.39
N SER A 217 5.76 -7.14 15.22
CA SER A 217 5.46 -5.84 14.62
C SER A 217 4.00 -5.73 14.19
N TYR A 218 3.38 -6.81 13.70
CA TYR A 218 1.94 -6.84 13.41
C TYR A 218 1.08 -6.86 14.67
N GLY A 219 1.52 -7.49 15.75
CA GLY A 219 0.85 -7.37 17.05
C GLY A 219 0.79 -5.91 17.49
N MET A 220 1.92 -5.20 17.48
CA MET A 220 2.00 -3.77 17.81
C MET A 220 1.21 -2.88 16.84
N ARG A 221 1.09 -3.27 15.55
CA ARG A 221 0.34 -2.52 14.53
C ARG A 221 -1.13 -2.32 14.91
N THR A 222 -1.71 -3.26 15.63
CA THR A 222 -3.15 -3.24 15.98
C THR A 222 -3.56 -2.01 16.77
N ASN A 223 -2.63 -1.35 17.47
CA ASN A 223 -2.86 -0.14 18.23
C ASN A 223 -2.60 1.16 17.46
N LEU A 224 -2.16 1.07 16.20
CA LEU A 224 -1.99 2.24 15.35
C LEU A 224 -3.34 2.75 14.82
N GLY A 225 -3.45 4.06 14.71
CA GLY A 225 -4.61 4.74 14.14
C GLY A 225 -4.29 6.18 13.75
N ASP A 226 -5.30 6.93 13.30
CA ASP A 226 -5.12 8.34 12.97
C ASP A 226 -4.77 9.15 14.22
N PRO A 227 -3.59 9.81 14.28
CA PRO A 227 -3.15 10.60 15.42
C PRO A 227 -4.10 11.74 15.83
N SER A 228 -4.98 12.17 14.92
CA SER A 228 -6.00 13.18 15.23
C SER A 228 -7.18 12.62 16.03
N TYR A 229 -7.27 11.29 16.19
CA TYR A 229 -8.38 10.56 16.81
C TYR A 229 -7.95 9.53 17.86
N VAL A 230 -6.65 9.27 17.96
CA VAL A 230 -6.08 8.33 18.94
C VAL A 230 -5.04 9.07 19.77
N ASP A 231 -5.28 9.17 21.05
CA ASP A 231 -4.41 9.87 21.98
C ASP A 231 -3.03 9.20 22.06
N ASP A 232 -2.00 9.99 22.37
CA ASP A 232 -0.62 9.55 22.57
C ASP A 232 0.02 8.74 21.39
N MET A 233 -0.56 8.80 20.20
CA MET A 233 -0.09 8.00 19.05
C MET A 233 1.37 8.25 18.71
N ALA A 234 1.87 9.48 18.80
CA ALA A 234 3.28 9.79 18.55
C ALA A 234 4.21 9.11 19.56
N LYS A 235 3.81 9.08 20.84
CA LYS A 235 4.53 8.40 21.91
C LYS A 235 4.51 6.88 21.67
N TYR A 236 3.33 6.31 21.41
CA TYR A 236 3.18 4.88 21.12
C TYR A 236 4.08 4.43 19.97
N GLN A 237 4.07 5.13 18.84
CA GLN A 237 4.95 4.82 17.71
C GLN A 237 6.43 4.88 18.09
N SER A 238 6.84 5.93 18.81
CA SER A 238 8.21 6.10 19.27
C SER A 238 8.68 4.94 20.16
N GLU A 239 7.82 4.46 21.04
CA GLU A 239 8.07 3.29 21.89
C GLU A 239 8.13 2.02 21.04
N MET A 240 7.16 1.81 20.13
CA MET A 240 7.07 0.65 19.25
C MET A 240 8.36 0.35 18.47
N TYR A 241 8.98 1.37 17.89
CA TYR A 241 10.23 1.20 17.14
C TYR A 241 11.47 1.65 17.93
N SER A 242 11.40 1.67 19.27
CA SER A 242 12.57 1.96 20.11
C SER A 242 13.58 0.81 20.12
N LYS A 243 14.85 1.12 20.38
CA LYS A 243 15.89 0.08 20.57
C LYS A 243 15.59 -0.79 21.78
N ALA A 244 14.97 -0.22 22.84
CA ALA A 244 14.57 -0.95 24.03
C ALA A 244 13.51 -2.01 23.68
N THR A 245 12.44 -1.64 22.99
CA THR A 245 11.40 -2.58 22.54
C THR A 245 12.00 -3.69 21.65
N GLY A 246 12.88 -3.33 20.71
CA GLY A 246 13.59 -4.33 19.92
C GLY A 246 14.41 -5.31 20.75
N GLN A 247 15.05 -4.84 21.82
CA GLN A 247 15.79 -5.68 22.76
C GLN A 247 14.88 -6.58 23.59
N GLU A 248 13.77 -6.06 24.08
CA GLU A 248 12.75 -6.82 24.84
C GLU A 248 12.16 -7.93 24.01
N VAL A 249 11.83 -7.65 22.73
CA VAL A 249 11.33 -8.68 21.78
C VAL A 249 12.38 -9.76 21.58
N ARG A 250 13.64 -9.39 21.28
CA ARG A 250 14.72 -10.37 21.10
C ARG A 250 14.93 -11.27 22.32
N ALA A 251 14.74 -10.74 23.53
CA ALA A 251 14.88 -11.52 24.76
C ALA A 251 13.80 -12.61 24.93
N LYS A 252 12.68 -12.51 24.20
CA LYS A 252 11.60 -13.52 24.19
C LYS A 252 11.82 -14.63 23.16
N LEU A 253 12.73 -14.45 22.19
CA LEU A 253 12.90 -15.38 21.05
C LEU A 253 13.86 -16.52 21.40
N GLU A 254 13.33 -17.73 21.51
CA GLU A 254 14.03 -18.93 21.96
C GLU A 254 14.20 -20.02 20.87
N GLY A 255 14.03 -19.66 19.58
CA GLY A 255 14.22 -20.58 18.44
C GLY A 255 12.99 -21.38 18.04
N SER A 256 11.80 -21.05 18.58
CA SER A 256 10.51 -21.59 18.17
C SER A 256 9.42 -20.52 18.24
N PRO A 257 8.31 -20.66 17.46
CA PRO A 257 7.19 -19.74 17.52
C PRO A 257 6.57 -19.68 18.93
N LEU A 258 6.15 -18.48 19.33
CA LEU A 258 5.49 -18.25 20.61
C LEU A 258 3.98 -18.47 20.51
N GLU A 259 3.31 -18.53 21.68
CA GLU A 259 1.84 -18.50 21.72
C GLU A 259 1.32 -17.11 21.32
N LEU A 260 0.12 -17.06 20.70
CA LEU A 260 -0.45 -15.82 20.15
C LEU A 260 -0.47 -14.66 21.18
N LYS A 261 -0.79 -14.94 22.42
CA LYS A 261 -0.83 -13.95 23.50
C LYS A 261 0.53 -13.28 23.81
N GLU A 262 1.64 -13.91 23.44
CA GLU A 262 2.99 -13.38 23.71
C GLU A 262 3.37 -12.26 22.73
N TYR A 263 2.67 -12.17 21.61
CA TYR A 263 2.82 -11.08 20.63
C TYR A 263 1.99 -9.84 21.00
N ASP A 264 1.22 -9.92 22.12
CA ASP A 264 0.42 -8.85 22.72
C ASP A 264 -0.58 -8.17 21.73
N PRO A 265 -1.41 -8.93 21.04
CA PRO A 265 -2.38 -8.34 20.12
C PRO A 265 -3.64 -7.88 20.89
N GLU A 266 -3.87 -6.58 20.95
CA GLU A 266 -5.15 -6.03 21.42
C GLU A 266 -6.24 -6.10 20.37
N GLY A 267 -5.85 -6.11 19.08
CA GLY A 267 -6.71 -6.34 17.93
C GLY A 267 -5.97 -7.21 16.90
N LEU A 268 -6.69 -7.87 16.01
CA LEU A 268 -6.11 -8.86 15.10
C LEU A 268 -6.49 -8.61 13.62
N GLU A 269 -6.89 -7.39 13.25
CA GLU A 269 -7.35 -7.12 11.90
C GLU A 269 -6.22 -6.61 11.01
N SER A 270 -5.99 -7.33 9.90
CA SER A 270 -5.15 -6.87 8.80
C SER A 270 -5.77 -7.29 7.48
N LEU A 271 -6.28 -6.33 6.72
CA LEU A 271 -6.99 -6.58 5.46
C LEU A 271 -6.02 -6.75 4.29
N ASP A 272 -6.37 -7.63 3.36
CA ASP A 272 -5.63 -7.82 2.10
C ASP A 272 -6.28 -6.97 1.00
N THR A 273 -5.63 -5.85 0.63
CA THR A 273 -6.19 -4.80 -0.24
C THR A 273 -5.31 -4.57 -1.47
N PRO A 274 -5.54 -5.30 -2.59
CA PRO A 274 -4.62 -5.34 -3.74
C PRO A 274 -4.73 -4.17 -4.74
N GLY A 275 -5.49 -3.11 -4.46
CA GLY A 275 -5.72 -1.97 -5.36
C GLY A 275 -4.73 -0.80 -5.21
N THR A 276 -3.47 -1.09 -4.91
CA THR A 276 -2.42 -0.13 -4.57
C THR A 276 -1.33 -0.08 -5.65
N SER A 277 -0.68 1.08 -5.81
CA SER A 277 0.49 1.28 -6.65
C SER A 277 1.59 2.03 -5.89
N HIS A 278 2.86 1.71 -6.19
CA HIS A 278 4.01 2.38 -5.60
C HIS A 278 4.98 2.86 -6.69
N ILE A 279 5.54 4.05 -6.51
CA ILE A 279 6.59 4.61 -7.36
C ILE A 279 7.71 5.21 -6.51
N VAL A 280 8.91 5.14 -7.05
CA VAL A 280 10.11 5.77 -6.47
C VAL A 280 10.82 6.59 -7.54
N ALA A 281 11.37 7.73 -7.13
CA ALA A 281 12.23 8.54 -8.00
C ALA A 281 13.31 9.22 -7.15
N MET A 282 14.46 9.50 -7.77
CA MET A 282 15.52 10.30 -7.18
C MET A 282 16.25 11.04 -8.31
N ASP A 283 16.57 12.29 -8.08
CA ASP A 283 17.36 13.09 -9.02
C ASP A 283 18.85 13.11 -8.65
N SER A 284 19.65 13.74 -9.50
CA SER A 284 21.10 13.86 -9.31
C SER A 284 21.51 14.70 -8.08
N SER A 285 20.61 15.54 -7.54
CA SER A 285 20.85 16.30 -6.32
C SER A 285 20.64 15.49 -5.05
N GLY A 286 20.02 14.30 -5.17
CA GLY A 286 19.63 13.45 -4.04
C GLY A 286 18.21 13.73 -3.52
N LEU A 287 17.44 14.62 -4.18
CA LEU A 287 16.02 14.75 -3.88
C LEU A 287 15.31 13.47 -4.28
N ALA A 288 14.71 12.81 -3.30
CA ALA A 288 14.10 11.50 -3.46
C ALA A 288 12.62 11.50 -3.05
N ILE A 289 11.84 10.70 -3.73
CA ILE A 289 10.42 10.46 -3.41
C ILE A 289 10.13 8.95 -3.37
N SER A 290 9.38 8.55 -2.35
CA SER A 290 8.75 7.24 -2.22
C SER A 290 7.25 7.49 -2.05
N LEU A 291 6.44 7.14 -3.06
CA LEU A 291 5.03 7.49 -3.13
C LEU A 291 4.18 6.23 -3.31
N THR A 292 3.22 6.05 -2.42
CA THR A 292 2.17 5.03 -2.58
C THR A 292 0.82 5.71 -2.78
N THR A 293 0.08 5.26 -3.77
CA THR A 293 -1.31 5.66 -4.02
C THR A 293 -2.19 4.43 -4.09
N THR A 294 -3.45 4.57 -3.66
CA THR A 294 -4.37 3.43 -3.61
C THR A 294 -5.81 3.86 -3.84
N ILE A 295 -6.57 2.95 -4.39
CA ILE A 295 -8.04 2.96 -4.38
C ILE A 295 -8.57 1.80 -3.53
N ASN A 296 -7.72 1.20 -2.71
CA ASN A 296 -7.87 0.07 -1.81
C ASN A 296 -8.00 -1.28 -2.53
N LEU A 297 -9.14 -1.67 -3.05
CA LEU A 297 -9.32 -2.91 -3.81
C LEU A 297 -9.21 -2.69 -5.34
N ASN A 298 -9.09 -3.78 -6.09
CA ASN A 298 -9.10 -3.74 -7.55
C ASN A 298 -10.39 -3.09 -8.05
N PHE A 299 -10.27 -2.00 -8.82
CA PHE A 299 -11.38 -1.16 -9.29
C PHE A 299 -12.15 -0.44 -8.17
N GLY A 300 -11.56 -0.29 -6.99
CA GLY A 300 -12.13 0.45 -5.86
C GLY A 300 -13.49 -0.07 -5.42
N SER A 301 -14.44 0.84 -5.22
CA SER A 301 -15.82 0.52 -4.85
C SER A 301 -16.68 -0.07 -6.00
N GLN A 302 -16.07 -0.31 -7.16
CA GLN A 302 -16.72 -0.67 -8.43
C GLN A 302 -17.73 0.39 -8.93
N VAL A 303 -17.56 1.63 -8.49
CA VAL A 303 -18.32 2.78 -8.98
C VAL A 303 -17.43 3.62 -9.89
N ILE A 304 -17.84 3.82 -11.14
CA ILE A 304 -17.24 4.76 -12.07
C ILE A 304 -18.21 5.92 -12.33
N VAL A 305 -17.70 7.14 -12.32
CA VAL A 305 -18.52 8.34 -12.61
C VAL A 305 -18.72 8.45 -14.12
N PRO A 306 -19.95 8.30 -14.64
CA PRO A 306 -20.20 8.19 -16.08
C PRO A 306 -19.73 9.40 -16.89
N GLU A 307 -19.82 10.59 -16.34
CA GLU A 307 -19.48 11.84 -17.01
C GLU A 307 -17.96 12.07 -17.06
N THR A 308 -17.23 11.62 -16.05
CA THR A 308 -15.82 11.99 -15.85
C THR A 308 -14.85 10.82 -16.00
N GLY A 309 -15.35 9.58 -15.97
CA GLY A 309 -14.53 8.39 -15.97
C GLY A 309 -13.71 8.17 -14.69
N VAL A 310 -13.95 8.93 -13.62
CA VAL A 310 -13.30 8.74 -12.32
C VAL A 310 -13.79 7.45 -11.70
N ILE A 311 -12.87 6.58 -11.29
CA ILE A 311 -13.14 5.36 -10.53
C ILE A 311 -13.04 5.72 -9.06
N MET A 312 -14.10 5.43 -8.29
CA MET A 312 -14.15 5.73 -6.87
C MET A 312 -13.46 4.64 -6.05
N ASN A 313 -12.69 5.06 -5.05
CA ASN A 313 -12.04 4.16 -4.11
C ASN A 313 -13.05 3.47 -3.19
N ASN A 314 -12.60 2.45 -2.46
CA ASN A 314 -13.34 1.86 -1.34
C ASN A 314 -12.53 1.88 -0.03
N GLU A 315 -11.87 3.00 0.24
CA GLU A 315 -11.02 3.19 1.44
C GLU A 315 -11.78 3.07 2.77
N MET A 316 -13.13 3.16 2.77
CA MET A 316 -13.91 2.94 3.98
C MET A 316 -13.81 1.48 4.48
N ASN A 317 -13.41 0.55 3.62
CA ASN A 317 -13.16 -0.84 3.96
C ASN A 317 -11.87 -1.04 4.80
N ASP A 318 -10.96 -0.08 4.80
CA ASP A 318 -9.75 -0.13 5.64
C ASP A 318 -9.99 0.20 7.12
N PHE A 319 -11.20 0.65 7.47
CA PHE A 319 -11.59 0.79 8.87
C PHE A 319 -12.02 -0.54 9.47
N SER A 320 -11.75 -0.71 10.78
CA SER A 320 -12.29 -1.80 11.56
C SER A 320 -13.78 -1.60 11.84
N ILE A 321 -14.55 -2.69 11.77
CA ILE A 321 -16.02 -2.68 11.99
C ILE A 321 -16.30 -3.26 13.38
N PRO A 322 -16.89 -2.49 14.33
CA PRO A 322 -17.15 -2.99 15.67
C PRO A 322 -18.09 -4.20 15.71
N GLY A 323 -17.73 -5.21 16.50
CA GLY A 323 -18.56 -6.40 16.70
C GLY A 323 -18.51 -7.45 15.59
N GLU A 324 -17.85 -7.17 14.49
CA GLU A 324 -17.64 -8.14 13.42
C GLU A 324 -16.26 -8.78 13.58
N SER A 325 -16.27 -10.08 13.93
CA SER A 325 -15.13 -10.92 13.63
C SER A 325 -15.24 -11.30 12.16
N ASN A 326 -14.26 -10.95 11.33
CA ASN A 326 -14.26 -11.44 9.96
C ASN A 326 -14.13 -12.97 9.95
N GLN A 327 -14.33 -13.60 8.77
CA GLN A 327 -14.27 -15.05 8.59
C GLN A 327 -12.96 -15.72 9.05
N PHE A 328 -11.94 -14.94 9.45
CA PHE A 328 -10.65 -15.38 9.94
C PHE A 328 -10.48 -15.23 11.47
N GLY A 329 -11.51 -14.78 12.20
CA GLY A 329 -11.49 -14.63 13.66
C GLY A 329 -10.80 -13.38 14.17
N PHE A 330 -10.69 -12.33 13.36
CA PHE A 330 -10.07 -11.07 13.75
C PHE A 330 -10.90 -10.30 14.77
N ILE A 331 -10.23 -9.73 15.78
CA ILE A 331 -10.81 -8.79 16.72
C ILE A 331 -10.60 -7.38 16.14
N PRO A 332 -11.67 -6.60 15.92
CA PRO A 332 -11.54 -5.24 15.40
C PRO A 332 -10.76 -4.33 16.35
N SER A 333 -9.86 -3.50 15.80
CA SER A 333 -9.11 -2.50 16.58
C SER A 333 -9.93 -1.24 16.77
N GLU A 334 -10.14 -0.83 18.03
CA GLU A 334 -10.82 0.44 18.39
C GLU A 334 -10.05 1.66 17.84
N ALA A 335 -8.71 1.60 17.81
CA ALA A 335 -7.87 2.64 17.26
C ALA A 335 -8.20 2.94 15.79
N ASN A 336 -8.79 1.96 15.07
CA ASN A 336 -9.17 2.07 13.66
C ASN A 336 -10.70 2.09 13.42
N PHE A 337 -11.54 2.32 14.42
CA PHE A 337 -12.98 2.49 14.22
C PHE A 337 -13.29 3.78 13.45
N ILE A 338 -14.36 3.73 12.65
CA ILE A 338 -14.82 4.88 11.84
C ILE A 338 -15.19 6.07 12.73
N ARG A 339 -14.71 7.26 12.35
CA ARG A 339 -15.16 8.56 12.87
C ARG A 339 -15.25 9.54 11.70
N PRO A 340 -16.16 10.51 11.71
CA PRO A 340 -16.20 11.58 10.71
C PRO A 340 -14.85 12.26 10.56
N GLY A 341 -14.35 12.38 9.34
CA GLY A 341 -13.06 13.03 9.05
C GLY A 341 -11.81 12.22 9.35
N LYS A 342 -11.91 11.03 9.96
CA LYS A 342 -10.78 10.16 10.29
C LYS A 342 -10.20 9.51 9.02
N ARG A 343 -8.90 9.29 9.02
CA ARG A 343 -8.19 8.49 8.01
C ARG A 343 -8.03 7.06 8.51
N PRO A 344 -8.30 6.04 7.66
CA PRO A 344 -8.13 4.64 8.07
C PRO A 344 -6.66 4.28 8.26
N LEU A 345 -6.41 3.22 9.02
CA LEU A 345 -5.10 2.59 9.13
C LEU A 345 -4.74 1.91 7.81
N SER A 346 -3.63 2.30 7.22
CA SER A 346 -3.13 1.75 5.96
C SER A 346 -1.85 0.94 6.16
N SER A 347 -1.67 -0.10 5.35
CA SER A 347 -0.40 -0.84 5.26
C SER A 347 0.69 -0.11 4.47
N ILE A 348 0.41 1.05 3.89
CA ILE A 348 1.40 1.88 3.19
C ILE A 348 2.62 2.09 4.08
N SER A 349 3.82 1.80 3.52
CA SER A 349 5.10 1.89 4.23
C SER A 349 6.21 2.38 3.29
N THR A 350 6.02 3.59 2.74
CA THR A 350 7.05 4.28 1.95
C THR A 350 8.34 4.42 2.76
N THR A 351 9.50 4.08 2.20
CA THR A 351 10.74 4.03 2.96
C THR A 351 11.90 4.63 2.17
N ILE A 352 12.68 5.48 2.84
CA ILE A 352 13.93 6.07 2.34
C ILE A 352 15.04 5.74 3.33
N VAL A 353 16.16 5.24 2.83
CA VAL A 353 17.36 4.93 3.63
C VAL A 353 18.48 5.87 3.25
N GLU A 354 19.01 6.57 4.23
CA GLU A 354 20.27 7.33 4.12
C GLU A 354 21.42 6.45 4.62
N GLY A 355 22.52 6.42 3.87
CA GLY A 355 23.73 5.73 4.26
C GLY A 355 24.48 6.40 5.41
N PRO A 356 25.58 5.82 5.90
CA PRO A 356 26.42 6.42 6.95
C PRO A 356 27.03 7.76 6.55
N ASP A 357 27.11 8.07 5.24
CA ASP A 357 27.56 9.34 4.68
C ASP A 357 26.45 10.43 4.67
N GLY A 358 25.27 10.11 5.15
CA GLY A 358 24.10 10.99 5.17
C GLY A 358 23.43 11.20 3.80
N GLN A 359 23.85 10.45 2.77
CA GLN A 359 23.23 10.50 1.45
C GLN A 359 22.14 9.44 1.31
N VAL A 360 21.10 9.75 0.54
CA VAL A 360 20.08 8.74 0.21
C VAL A 360 20.72 7.60 -0.55
N SER A 361 20.63 6.40 0.00
CA SER A 361 21.20 5.17 -0.55
C SER A 361 20.16 4.22 -1.14
N LEU A 362 18.93 4.19 -0.58
CA LEU A 362 17.83 3.33 -1.05
C LEU A 362 16.50 4.06 -0.90
N VAL A 363 15.67 3.98 -1.93
CA VAL A 363 14.26 4.42 -1.89
C VAL A 363 13.40 3.23 -2.28
N THR A 364 12.44 2.87 -1.45
CA THR A 364 11.59 1.70 -1.68
C THR A 364 10.22 1.83 -1.06
N GLY A 365 9.33 0.98 -1.49
CA GLY A 365 8.02 0.70 -0.94
C GLY A 365 7.30 -0.31 -1.81
N SER A 366 6.08 -0.64 -1.45
CA SER A 366 5.40 -1.78 -2.06
C SER A 366 3.90 -1.53 -2.23
N ALA A 367 3.26 -2.43 -2.97
CA ALA A 367 1.83 -2.60 -3.11
C ALA A 367 1.45 -4.05 -2.80
N GLY A 368 0.20 -4.31 -2.36
CA GLY A 368 -0.27 -5.68 -2.06
C GLY A 368 -0.91 -5.84 -0.68
N GLY A 369 -1.73 -4.88 -0.26
CA GLY A 369 -2.45 -4.94 1.02
C GLY A 369 -1.53 -5.04 2.22
N SER A 370 -1.87 -5.92 3.16
CA SER A 370 -1.04 -6.18 4.35
C SER A 370 0.41 -6.57 4.02
N ARG A 371 0.63 -7.22 2.88
CA ARG A 371 1.95 -7.68 2.42
C ARG A 371 2.91 -6.53 2.05
N ILE A 372 2.43 -5.30 1.94
CA ILE A 372 3.25 -4.10 1.70
C ILE A 372 4.37 -3.98 2.75
N ILE A 373 4.01 -4.17 4.01
CA ILE A 373 4.94 -4.04 5.15
C ILE A 373 6.08 -5.05 5.05
N THR A 374 5.74 -6.33 4.91
CA THR A 374 6.73 -7.41 4.86
C THR A 374 7.59 -7.35 3.60
N ALA A 375 7.01 -6.97 2.45
CA ALA A 375 7.75 -6.79 1.21
C ALA A 375 8.75 -5.65 1.31
N THR A 376 8.34 -4.48 1.82
CA THR A 376 9.21 -3.32 2.02
C THR A 376 10.36 -3.63 2.97
N ALA A 377 10.07 -4.26 4.12
CA ALA A 377 11.11 -4.64 5.09
C ALA A 377 12.12 -5.63 4.48
N GLN A 378 11.66 -6.61 3.71
CA GLN A 378 12.54 -7.58 3.04
C GLN A 378 13.40 -6.93 1.95
N VAL A 379 12.90 -5.95 1.19
CA VAL A 379 13.72 -5.21 0.23
C VAL A 379 14.82 -4.44 0.95
N VAL A 380 14.52 -3.77 2.08
CA VAL A 380 15.54 -3.09 2.89
C VAL A 380 16.58 -4.08 3.42
N LEU A 381 16.16 -5.19 4.02
CA LEU A 381 17.02 -6.24 4.54
C LEU A 381 17.93 -6.83 3.42
N ASN A 382 17.36 -7.17 2.27
CA ASN A 382 18.09 -7.74 1.16
C ASN A 382 19.12 -6.75 0.60
N ALA A 383 18.77 -5.46 0.47
CA ALA A 383 19.70 -4.45 -0.04
C ALA A 383 20.81 -4.07 0.97
N ILE A 384 20.49 -4.00 2.26
CA ILE A 384 21.41 -3.49 3.29
C ILE A 384 22.17 -4.63 3.97
N ASP A 385 21.50 -5.65 4.53
CA ASP A 385 22.15 -6.73 5.27
C ASP A 385 22.79 -7.77 4.35
N LYS A 386 22.13 -8.11 3.23
CA LYS A 386 22.64 -9.09 2.27
C LYS A 386 23.43 -8.44 1.10
N ASN A 387 23.51 -7.11 1.09
CA ASN A 387 24.20 -6.34 0.04
C ASN A 387 23.82 -6.74 -1.40
N MET A 388 22.56 -7.10 -1.60
CA MET A 388 22.01 -7.41 -2.92
C MET A 388 21.87 -6.13 -3.77
N THR A 389 22.03 -6.26 -5.08
CA THR A 389 21.61 -5.22 -6.03
C THR A 389 20.10 -5.01 -5.95
N VAL A 390 19.58 -3.88 -6.44
CA VAL A 390 18.13 -3.62 -6.46
C VAL A 390 17.38 -4.71 -7.23
N ALA A 391 17.93 -5.17 -8.35
CA ALA A 391 17.32 -6.25 -9.14
C ALA A 391 17.22 -7.57 -8.36
N GLU A 392 18.29 -7.97 -7.67
CA GLU A 392 18.32 -9.17 -6.82
C GLU A 392 17.38 -9.03 -5.62
N ALA A 393 17.38 -7.87 -4.93
CA ALA A 393 16.53 -7.61 -3.78
C ALA A 393 15.04 -7.67 -4.13
N LEU A 394 14.65 -7.15 -5.29
CA LEU A 394 13.28 -7.23 -5.80
C LEU A 394 12.91 -8.65 -6.24
N ALA A 395 13.83 -9.37 -6.89
CA ALA A 395 13.59 -10.72 -7.39
C ALA A 395 13.57 -11.80 -6.28
N ALA A 396 14.21 -11.54 -5.15
CA ALA A 396 14.27 -12.49 -4.03
C ALA A 396 12.87 -12.97 -3.61
N PRO A 397 12.66 -14.28 -3.45
CA PRO A 397 11.37 -14.81 -3.01
C PRO A 397 11.04 -14.29 -1.60
N ARG A 398 9.75 -14.02 -1.38
CA ARG A 398 9.28 -13.38 -0.16
C ARG A 398 8.55 -14.37 0.74
N LEU A 399 8.71 -14.17 2.04
CA LEU A 399 7.80 -14.71 3.05
C LEU A 399 6.88 -13.61 3.58
N HIS A 400 5.75 -14.01 4.14
CA HIS A 400 4.82 -13.09 4.78
C HIS A 400 4.11 -13.77 5.96
N ASP A 401 4.14 -13.10 7.10
CA ASP A 401 3.32 -13.39 8.26
C ASP A 401 2.74 -12.07 8.79
N GLN A 402 1.46 -12.05 9.06
CA GLN A 402 0.74 -10.90 9.62
C GLN A 402 0.10 -11.24 10.98
N LEU A 403 0.64 -12.27 11.65
CA LEU A 403 0.23 -12.83 12.94
C LEU A 403 -1.10 -13.60 12.88
N VAL A 404 -2.11 -13.07 12.21
CA VAL A 404 -3.41 -13.74 12.03
C VAL A 404 -3.82 -13.62 10.55
N PRO A 405 -4.22 -14.75 9.90
CA PRO A 405 -4.24 -16.12 10.44
C PRO A 405 -2.82 -16.59 10.82
N ARG A 406 -2.73 -17.45 11.85
CA ARG A 406 -1.44 -18.02 12.30
C ARG A 406 -0.85 -18.93 11.23
N GLN A 407 -0.21 -18.33 10.23
CA GLN A 407 0.48 -19.03 9.16
C GLN A 407 1.51 -18.11 8.52
N VAL A 408 2.67 -18.67 8.24
CA VAL A 408 3.67 -18.00 7.39
C VAL A 408 3.50 -18.48 5.96
N THR A 409 3.39 -17.54 5.01
CA THR A 409 3.25 -17.84 3.59
C THR A 409 4.55 -17.61 2.86
N PHE A 410 4.91 -18.51 1.96
CA PHE A 410 6.13 -18.47 1.15
C PHE A 410 5.80 -18.45 -0.33
N GLU A 411 6.50 -17.63 -1.12
CA GLU A 411 6.42 -17.74 -2.57
C GLU A 411 7.08 -19.04 -3.05
N TYR A 412 6.53 -19.65 -4.13
CA TYR A 412 6.98 -20.96 -4.66
C TYR A 412 8.49 -21.07 -4.93
N ALA A 413 9.18 -19.96 -5.16
CA ALA A 413 10.62 -19.95 -5.38
C ALA A 413 11.45 -19.88 -4.08
N PHE A 414 10.80 -19.84 -2.90
CA PHE A 414 11.51 -19.83 -1.63
C PHE A 414 12.24 -21.16 -1.39
N ASP A 415 13.35 -21.13 -0.65
CA ASP A 415 14.15 -22.33 -0.40
C ASP A 415 13.38 -23.37 0.43
N ASN A 416 13.21 -24.56 -0.14
CA ASN A 416 12.43 -25.64 0.47
C ASN A 416 13.02 -26.13 1.80
N SER A 417 14.35 -26.08 1.97
CA SER A 417 14.99 -26.52 3.21
C SER A 417 14.75 -25.54 4.35
N THR A 418 14.72 -24.25 4.04
CA THR A 418 14.37 -23.20 4.99
C THR A 418 12.91 -23.28 5.40
N VAL A 419 12.00 -23.53 4.46
CA VAL A 419 10.57 -23.72 4.77
C VAL A 419 10.35 -24.96 5.64
N ALA A 420 11.00 -26.09 5.30
CA ALA A 420 10.93 -27.31 6.11
C ALA A 420 11.52 -27.14 7.53
N TYR A 421 12.55 -26.29 7.66
CA TYR A 421 13.09 -25.93 8.98
C TYR A 421 12.05 -25.18 9.81
N LEU A 422 11.40 -24.15 9.24
CA LEU A 422 10.37 -23.37 9.94
C LEU A 422 9.14 -24.21 10.30
N GLU A 423 8.71 -25.12 9.42
CA GLU A 423 7.67 -26.11 9.73
C GLU A 423 8.10 -27.03 10.87
N GLY A 424 9.34 -27.52 10.83
CA GLY A 424 9.90 -28.40 11.83
C GLY A 424 10.00 -27.80 13.24
N ILE A 425 10.13 -26.49 13.38
CA ILE A 425 10.11 -25.78 14.67
C ILE A 425 8.70 -25.34 15.10
N GLY A 426 7.65 -25.68 14.32
CA GLY A 426 6.25 -25.52 14.71
C GLY A 426 5.48 -24.39 14.00
N ASN A 427 6.04 -23.75 12.97
CA ASN A 427 5.27 -22.81 12.15
C ASN A 427 4.26 -23.56 11.26
N ASN A 428 3.07 -22.99 11.11
CA ASN A 428 2.12 -23.42 10.08
C ASN A 428 2.50 -22.73 8.77
N VAL A 429 2.95 -23.50 7.78
CA VAL A 429 3.47 -22.97 6.51
C VAL A 429 2.49 -23.14 5.36
N THR A 430 2.46 -22.17 4.45
CA THR A 430 1.62 -22.18 3.25
C THR A 430 2.41 -21.62 2.06
N TRP A 431 2.20 -22.20 0.89
CA TRP A 431 2.81 -21.75 -0.34
C TRP A 431 1.85 -20.91 -1.17
N VAL A 432 2.37 -19.81 -1.74
CA VAL A 432 1.61 -18.91 -2.59
C VAL A 432 2.34 -18.63 -3.90
N ALA A 433 1.56 -18.36 -4.95
CA ALA A 433 2.12 -17.86 -6.20
C ALA A 433 2.76 -16.48 -5.98
N PRO A 434 3.87 -16.16 -6.67
CA PRO A 434 4.42 -14.81 -6.66
C PRO A 434 3.42 -13.79 -7.21
N GLY A 435 3.54 -12.52 -6.78
CA GLY A 435 2.65 -11.44 -7.21
C GLY A 435 1.54 -11.09 -6.21
N GLN A 436 1.58 -11.65 -5.00
CA GLN A 436 0.73 -11.19 -3.88
C GLN A 436 1.15 -9.81 -3.37
N SER A 437 2.41 -9.45 -3.52
CA SER A 437 2.94 -8.10 -3.33
C SER A 437 3.88 -7.74 -4.47
N THR A 438 3.99 -6.44 -4.74
CA THR A 438 4.92 -5.87 -5.72
C THR A 438 5.69 -4.74 -5.07
N ALA A 439 6.99 -4.66 -5.28
CA ALA A 439 7.83 -3.64 -4.69
C ALA A 439 8.56 -2.85 -5.78
N GLN A 440 8.83 -1.58 -5.50
CA GLN A 440 9.64 -0.72 -6.35
C GLN A 440 10.82 -0.21 -5.52
N ALA A 441 12.00 -0.20 -6.13
CA ALA A 441 13.17 0.30 -5.46
C ALA A 441 14.15 0.94 -6.44
N LEU A 442 14.90 1.90 -5.94
CA LEU A 442 16.11 2.42 -6.56
C LEU A 442 17.19 2.57 -5.51
N ARG A 443 18.44 2.45 -5.91
CA ARG A 443 19.61 2.59 -5.04
C ARG A 443 20.61 3.54 -5.66
N ARG A 444 21.21 4.40 -4.84
CA ARG A 444 22.38 5.19 -5.19
C ARG A 444 23.61 4.51 -4.56
N LEU A 445 24.58 4.17 -5.37
CA LEU A 445 25.83 3.58 -4.93
C LEU A 445 26.80 4.66 -4.44
N MET A 446 27.80 4.28 -3.63
CA MET A 446 28.81 5.20 -3.08
C MET A 446 29.63 5.93 -4.17
N ASN A 447 29.73 5.36 -5.37
CA ASN A 447 30.39 6.00 -6.52
C ASN A 447 29.47 7.01 -7.25
N GLY A 448 28.24 7.23 -6.76
CA GLY A 448 27.27 8.15 -7.32
C GLY A 448 26.42 7.59 -8.45
N THR A 449 26.62 6.34 -8.88
CA THR A 449 25.76 5.69 -9.88
C THR A 449 24.45 5.22 -9.28
N PHE A 450 23.44 5.06 -10.14
CA PHE A 450 22.10 4.61 -9.75
C PHE A 450 21.82 3.19 -10.23
N GLU A 451 21.20 2.40 -9.39
CA GLU A 451 20.56 1.14 -9.74
C GLU A 451 19.04 1.34 -9.72
N ALA A 452 18.35 0.93 -10.77
CA ALA A 452 16.91 0.89 -10.84
C ALA A 452 16.48 -0.40 -11.52
N ALA A 453 15.46 -1.08 -11.00
CA ALA A 453 14.97 -2.33 -11.57
C ALA A 453 13.44 -2.38 -11.49
N GLY A 454 12.83 -3.06 -12.46
CA GLY A 454 11.43 -3.40 -12.44
C GLY A 454 11.12 -4.56 -11.48
N GLU A 455 9.94 -4.58 -10.93
CA GLU A 455 9.43 -5.70 -10.11
C GLU A 455 9.16 -6.93 -11.01
N PRO A 456 9.88 -8.05 -10.84
CA PRO A 456 9.73 -9.20 -11.73
C PRO A 456 8.37 -9.91 -11.63
N ARG A 457 7.60 -9.65 -10.57
CA ARG A 457 6.23 -10.17 -10.39
C ARG A 457 5.20 -9.41 -11.22
N GLN A 458 5.58 -8.26 -11.77
CA GLN A 458 4.81 -7.48 -12.75
C GLN A 458 5.57 -7.47 -14.08
N VAL A 459 5.03 -8.17 -15.07
CA VAL A 459 5.69 -8.37 -16.38
C VAL A 459 6.00 -7.03 -17.08
N ASN A 460 5.21 -6.02 -16.81
CA ASN A 460 5.31 -4.71 -17.45
C ASN A 460 5.86 -3.61 -16.52
N SER A 461 6.43 -3.99 -15.37
CA SER A 461 7.17 -3.08 -14.50
C SER A 461 8.52 -2.71 -15.12
N GLY A 462 9.03 -1.53 -14.75
CA GLY A 462 10.33 -1.06 -15.24
C GLY A 462 11.03 -0.15 -14.22
N GLY A 463 12.37 -0.20 -14.23
CA GLY A 463 13.24 0.73 -13.54
C GLY A 463 14.20 1.35 -14.55
N PHE A 464 14.43 2.66 -14.46
CA PHE A 464 15.25 3.42 -15.38
C PHE A 464 16.20 4.33 -14.61
N SER A 465 17.46 4.39 -15.06
CA SER A 465 18.43 5.41 -14.65
C SER A 465 18.97 6.12 -15.89
N THR A 466 19.12 7.44 -15.85
CA THR A 466 19.63 8.28 -16.94
C THR A 466 20.89 9.01 -16.50
#